data_2f7af05da6b71f5b89aa2820730e4175
#
_entry.id   2f7af05da6b71f5b89aa2820730e4175
#
_cell.length_a   1.000
_cell.length_b   1.000
_cell.length_c   1.000
_cell.angle_alpha   90.00
_cell.angle_beta   90.00
_cell.angle_gamma   90.00
#
_symmetry.space_group_name_H-M   'P 1'
#
loop_
_entity.id
_entity.type
_entity.pdbx_description
1 polymer ?
#
loop_
_entity_poly.entity_id
_entity_poly.type
_entity_poly.pdbx_seq_one_letter_code
_entity_poly.pdbx_strand_id
1 'polypeptide(L)'
;EMFKFLSISQKEIKKRFIVENPELLNDLAKKNKSVVFMVAHHGGFEYFMSIGYHVPHAPFAVYTPLSNSYLDNLVKKIRLRHGAKMISRYKAALFIKNQLKENKLFLYGMAADQSAQIRSKTYWKEFLGIKVPVFTGSERIAKEHDLPVVFGKMKKIKRGFYNVEVEMIAKKPRSFDNYQITDIFVSKVEKQIKNSPHLYFWTHDRFKHKDKAPID
;
A
#
# COMPACT_ATOMS: atom_id res chain seq x y z
N GLU A 1 6.87 7.99 -14.10
CA GLU A 1 7.66 8.23 -12.88
C GLU A 1 8.63 7.06 -12.57
N MET A 2 8.21 5.81 -12.72
CA MET A 2 9.04 4.63 -12.39
C MET A 2 10.46 4.70 -13.01
N PHE A 3 10.59 5.01 -14.31
CA PHE A 3 11.91 5.10 -14.95
C PHE A 3 12.82 6.19 -14.39
N LYS A 4 12.27 7.26 -13.81
CA LYS A 4 13.08 8.28 -13.13
C LYS A 4 13.84 7.73 -11.93
N PHE A 5 13.30 6.70 -11.28
CA PHE A 5 13.96 6.06 -10.14
C PHE A 5 15.28 5.39 -10.50
N LEU A 6 15.57 5.16 -11.80
CA LEU A 6 16.87 4.65 -12.25
C LEU A 6 18.03 5.66 -12.05
N SER A 7 17.75 6.96 -12.14
CA SER A 7 18.77 8.00 -12.17
C SER A 7 18.60 9.10 -11.13
N ILE A 8 17.39 9.27 -10.59
CA ILE A 8 17.11 10.32 -9.62
C ILE A 8 17.93 10.15 -8.33
N SER A 9 18.50 11.25 -7.82
CA SER A 9 19.24 11.23 -6.57
C SER A 9 18.33 11.22 -5.35
N GLN A 10 18.83 10.75 -4.20
CA GLN A 10 18.11 10.82 -2.93
C GLN A 10 17.71 12.27 -2.56
N LYS A 11 18.62 13.23 -2.79
CA LYS A 11 18.36 14.66 -2.54
C LYS A 11 17.17 15.16 -3.36
N GLU A 12 17.10 14.77 -4.62
CA GLU A 12 16.01 15.18 -5.51
C GLU A 12 14.69 14.47 -5.18
N ILE A 13 14.71 13.19 -4.80
CA ILE A 13 13.50 12.48 -4.32
C ILE A 13 12.93 13.15 -3.09
N LYS A 14 13.74 13.50 -2.10
CA LYS A 14 13.29 14.20 -0.89
C LYS A 14 12.60 15.54 -1.16
N LYS A 15 12.93 16.20 -2.27
CA LYS A 15 12.23 17.42 -2.70
C LYS A 15 10.90 17.14 -3.40
N ARG A 16 10.80 15.98 -4.08
CA ARG A 16 9.66 15.62 -4.92
C ARG A 16 8.59 14.82 -4.20
N PHE A 17 8.96 14.19 -3.11
CA PHE A 17 8.07 13.38 -2.29
C PHE A 17 8.18 13.83 -0.84
N ILE A 18 7.08 14.34 -0.29
CA ILE A 18 7.02 14.90 1.07
C ILE A 18 5.93 14.16 1.84
N VAL A 19 6.23 13.74 3.06
CA VAL A 19 5.24 13.28 4.03
C VAL A 19 4.74 14.49 4.81
N GLU A 20 3.45 14.84 4.66
CA GLU A 20 2.88 16.07 5.23
C GLU A 20 2.77 16.02 6.76
N ASN A 21 2.51 14.85 7.31
CA ASN A 21 2.32 14.62 8.74
C ASN A 21 3.11 13.39 9.24
N PRO A 22 4.46 13.46 9.22
CA PRO A 22 5.32 12.34 9.64
C PRO A 22 5.19 11.98 11.11
N GLU A 23 4.69 12.90 11.95
CA GLU A 23 4.49 12.73 13.39
C GLU A 23 3.62 11.53 13.72
N LEU A 24 2.62 11.21 12.91
CA LEU A 24 1.79 10.03 13.13
C LEU A 24 2.63 8.73 13.12
N LEU A 25 3.51 8.58 12.14
CA LEU A 25 4.42 7.43 12.05
C LEU A 25 5.53 7.51 13.09
N ASN A 26 6.04 8.70 13.39
CA ASN A 26 7.05 8.91 14.43
C ASN A 26 6.52 8.51 15.81
N ASP A 27 5.26 8.83 16.12
CA ASP A 27 4.64 8.47 17.41
C ASP A 27 4.38 6.96 17.52
N LEU A 28 4.07 6.28 16.42
CA LEU A 28 4.01 4.82 16.40
C LEU A 28 5.39 4.21 16.61
N ALA A 29 6.43 4.80 16.00
CA ALA A 29 7.81 4.37 16.20
C ALA A 29 8.29 4.54 17.66
N LYS A 30 8.00 5.68 18.33
CA LYS A 30 8.29 5.88 19.75
C LYS A 30 7.63 4.82 20.65
N LYS A 31 6.49 4.26 20.21
CA LYS A 31 5.78 3.17 20.89
C LYS A 31 6.25 1.77 20.46
N ASN A 32 7.37 1.70 19.74
CA ASN A 32 7.93 0.47 19.18
C ASN A 32 6.92 -0.35 18.34
N LYS A 33 6.07 0.33 17.54
CA LYS A 33 5.06 -0.30 16.71
C LYS A 33 5.47 -0.30 15.25
N SER A 34 5.63 -1.49 14.65
CA SER A 34 5.61 -1.68 13.19
C SER A 34 4.20 -1.41 12.65
N VAL A 35 4.07 -1.10 11.35
CA VAL A 35 2.84 -0.55 10.77
C VAL A 35 2.48 -1.27 9.47
N VAL A 36 1.20 -1.56 9.26
CA VAL A 36 0.64 -1.87 7.94
C VAL A 36 0.26 -0.55 7.25
N PHE A 37 0.93 -0.26 6.14
CA PHE A 37 0.76 0.96 5.36
C PHE A 37 0.00 0.64 4.08
N MET A 38 -1.29 0.92 4.06
CA MET A 38 -2.15 0.68 2.91
C MET A 38 -2.12 1.87 1.95
N VAL A 39 -1.95 1.59 0.67
CA VAL A 39 -1.87 2.60 -0.39
C VAL A 39 -2.67 2.17 -1.61
N ALA A 40 -2.98 3.12 -2.50
CA ALA A 40 -3.58 2.86 -3.80
C ALA A 40 -2.58 3.15 -4.93
N HIS A 41 -2.78 2.53 -6.09
CA HIS A 41 -2.09 2.85 -7.33
C HIS A 41 -2.63 4.19 -7.90
N HIS A 42 -2.36 5.28 -7.21
CA HIS A 42 -2.86 6.61 -7.51
C HIS A 42 -1.71 7.62 -7.54
N GLY A 43 -1.68 8.49 -8.55
CA GLY A 43 -0.64 9.51 -8.71
C GLY A 43 0.76 8.91 -8.84
N GLY A 44 1.68 9.47 -8.08
CA GLY A 44 3.08 9.02 -8.06
C GLY A 44 3.35 7.88 -7.08
N PHE A 45 2.50 6.84 -7.05
CA PHE A 45 2.60 5.74 -6.06
C PHE A 45 3.98 5.08 -5.99
N GLU A 46 4.79 5.11 -7.06
CA GLU A 46 6.16 4.60 -7.02
C GLU A 46 7.04 5.34 -5.99
N TYR A 47 6.74 6.60 -5.67
CA TYR A 47 7.48 7.35 -4.66
C TYR A 47 7.33 6.77 -3.24
N PHE A 48 6.33 5.93 -2.96
CA PHE A 48 6.24 5.21 -1.69
C PHE A 48 7.46 4.30 -1.43
N MET A 49 8.19 3.89 -2.46
CA MET A 49 9.42 3.16 -2.33
C MET A 49 10.55 3.96 -1.65
N SER A 50 10.41 5.27 -1.56
CA SER A 50 11.36 6.18 -0.90
C SER A 50 10.89 6.68 0.47
N ILE A 51 9.77 6.18 0.98
CA ILE A 51 9.17 6.67 2.25
C ILE A 51 10.13 6.53 3.44
N GLY A 52 11.03 5.54 3.43
CA GLY A 52 12.05 5.36 4.45
C GLY A 52 13.04 6.53 4.60
N TYR A 53 13.05 7.48 3.67
CA TYR A 53 13.82 8.72 3.82
C TYR A 53 13.15 9.75 4.74
N HIS A 54 11.89 9.53 5.12
CA HIS A 54 11.06 10.47 5.86
C HIS A 54 10.56 9.93 7.19
N VAL A 55 10.69 8.61 7.43
CA VAL A 55 10.15 7.95 8.62
C VAL A 55 11.17 6.98 9.22
N PRO A 56 11.10 6.68 10.54
CA PRO A 56 12.05 5.79 11.21
C PRO A 56 11.92 4.31 10.81
N HIS A 57 10.78 3.92 10.24
CA HIS A 57 10.49 2.53 9.88
C HIS A 57 11.26 2.09 8.64
N ALA A 58 11.74 0.84 8.64
CA ALA A 58 12.29 0.20 7.46
C ALA A 58 11.14 -0.20 6.50
N PRO A 59 11.06 0.35 5.28
CA PRO A 59 9.94 0.08 4.39
C PRO A 59 10.11 -1.24 3.64
N PHE A 60 9.01 -2.01 3.58
CA PHE A 60 8.85 -3.20 2.76
C PHE A 60 7.61 -3.07 1.90
N ALA A 61 7.73 -3.28 0.60
CA ALA A 61 6.60 -3.32 -0.31
C ALA A 61 6.21 -4.77 -0.62
N VAL A 62 4.96 -5.11 -0.32
CA VAL A 62 4.38 -6.40 -0.73
C VAL A 62 3.96 -6.29 -2.19
N TYR A 63 4.47 -7.19 -3.04
CA TYR A 63 4.23 -7.15 -4.47
C TYR A 63 3.89 -8.53 -5.06
N THR A 64 3.26 -8.53 -6.22
CA THR A 64 3.07 -9.74 -7.02
C THR A 64 4.20 -9.85 -8.03
N PRO A 65 5.02 -10.92 -8.01
CA PRO A 65 6.04 -11.13 -9.02
C PRO A 65 5.46 -11.16 -10.43
N LEU A 66 6.15 -10.55 -11.38
CA LEU A 66 5.75 -10.58 -12.79
C LEU A 66 6.11 -11.95 -13.41
N SER A 67 5.30 -12.40 -14.37
CA SER A 67 5.54 -13.65 -15.09
C SER A 67 6.83 -13.62 -15.92
N ASN A 68 7.13 -12.46 -16.51
CA ASN A 68 8.38 -12.24 -17.23
C ASN A 68 9.51 -11.90 -16.24
N SER A 69 10.48 -12.79 -16.07
CA SER A 69 11.58 -12.65 -15.12
C SER A 69 12.50 -11.47 -15.42
N TYR A 70 12.70 -11.10 -16.68
CA TYR A 70 13.53 -9.94 -17.05
C TYR A 70 12.87 -8.64 -16.62
N LEU A 71 11.56 -8.51 -16.87
CA LEU A 71 10.78 -7.36 -16.43
C LEU A 71 10.68 -7.30 -14.90
N ASP A 72 10.49 -8.44 -14.23
CA ASP A 72 10.45 -8.51 -12.76
C ASP A 72 11.77 -8.03 -12.16
N ASN A 73 12.90 -8.47 -12.70
CA ASN A 73 14.23 -8.05 -12.25
C ASN A 73 14.48 -6.56 -12.52
N LEU A 74 14.05 -6.03 -13.66
CA LEU A 74 14.16 -4.61 -13.97
C LEU A 74 13.33 -3.77 -12.98
N VAL A 75 12.06 -4.13 -12.75
CA VAL A 75 11.19 -3.44 -11.80
C VAL A 75 11.77 -3.48 -10.39
N LYS A 76 12.28 -4.62 -9.95
CA LYS A 76 12.97 -4.74 -8.66
C LYS A 76 14.19 -3.81 -8.59
N LYS A 77 15.07 -3.83 -9.60
CA LYS A 77 16.25 -2.96 -9.64
C LYS A 77 15.89 -1.48 -9.50
N ILE A 78 14.79 -1.05 -10.15
CA ILE A 78 14.28 0.31 -10.06
C ILE A 78 13.78 0.62 -8.64
N ARG A 79 12.90 -0.23 -8.10
CA ARG A 79 12.20 0.00 -6.84
C ARG A 79 13.09 -0.12 -5.61
N LEU A 80 14.07 -1.02 -5.63
CA LEU A 80 14.98 -1.24 -4.49
C LEU A 80 16.03 -0.14 -4.32
N ARG A 81 16.20 0.74 -5.32
CA ARG A 81 17.25 1.77 -5.32
C ARG A 81 17.16 2.76 -4.16
N HIS A 82 15.96 2.99 -3.63
CA HIS A 82 15.70 4.05 -2.65
C HIS A 82 15.34 3.53 -1.25
N GLY A 83 15.91 2.38 -0.89
CA GLY A 83 15.93 1.89 0.49
C GLY A 83 14.74 1.02 0.89
N ALA A 84 13.66 0.97 0.13
CA ALA A 84 12.61 -0.01 0.36
C ALA A 84 13.07 -1.41 -0.05
N LYS A 85 12.56 -2.44 0.64
CA LYS A 85 12.70 -3.84 0.25
C LYS A 85 11.39 -4.36 -0.32
N MET A 86 11.46 -5.43 -1.10
CA MET A 86 10.28 -6.03 -1.73
C MET A 86 10.07 -7.45 -1.25
N ILE A 87 8.81 -7.79 -0.95
CA ILE A 87 8.40 -9.12 -0.49
C ILE A 87 7.32 -9.64 -1.41
N SER A 88 7.50 -10.87 -1.92
CA SER A 88 6.45 -11.53 -2.67
C SER A 88 5.20 -11.74 -1.79
N ARG A 89 4.01 -11.39 -2.32
CA ARG A 89 2.72 -11.59 -1.64
C ARG A 89 2.51 -13.03 -1.13
N TYR A 90 3.09 -14.00 -1.81
CA TYR A 90 2.96 -15.42 -1.45
C TYR A 90 3.76 -15.79 -0.18
N LYS A 91 4.79 -15.02 0.15
CA LYS A 91 5.65 -15.21 1.32
C LYS A 91 5.44 -14.15 2.40
N ALA A 92 4.61 -13.13 2.15
CA ALA A 92 4.50 -11.95 3.00
C ALA A 92 4.08 -12.28 4.44
N ALA A 93 3.07 -13.13 4.65
CA ALA A 93 2.59 -13.46 6.00
C ALA A 93 3.68 -14.11 6.86
N LEU A 94 4.37 -15.15 6.34
CA LEU A 94 5.45 -15.82 7.06
C LEU A 94 6.66 -14.88 7.28
N PHE A 95 6.98 -14.06 6.27
CA PHE A 95 8.07 -13.10 6.36
C PHE A 95 7.80 -12.08 7.46
N ILE A 96 6.61 -11.46 7.48
CA ILE A 96 6.22 -10.46 8.48
C ILE A 96 6.25 -11.07 9.88
N LYS A 97 5.69 -12.28 10.07
CA LYS A 97 5.74 -13.02 11.33
C LYS A 97 7.18 -13.19 11.85
N ASN A 98 8.13 -13.50 10.97
CA ASN A 98 9.54 -13.67 11.36
C ASN A 98 10.22 -12.31 11.64
N GLN A 99 9.95 -11.29 10.84
CA GLN A 99 10.52 -9.95 11.01
C GLN A 99 10.08 -9.29 12.32
N LEU A 100 8.85 -9.53 12.76
CA LEU A 100 8.35 -8.98 14.03
C LEU A 100 9.06 -9.53 15.27
N LYS A 101 9.88 -10.58 15.13
CA LYS A 101 10.78 -11.06 16.19
C LYS A 101 12.07 -10.25 16.29
N GLU A 102 12.39 -9.43 15.28
CA GLU A 102 13.53 -8.54 15.29
C GLU A 102 13.19 -7.28 16.09
N ASN A 103 14.16 -6.76 16.82
CA ASN A 103 14.00 -5.48 17.53
C ASN A 103 14.19 -4.30 16.57
N LYS A 104 13.34 -4.25 15.52
CA LYS A 104 13.35 -3.23 14.46
C LYS A 104 11.93 -2.82 14.11
N LEU A 105 11.81 -1.60 13.63
CA LEU A 105 10.54 -1.02 13.20
C LEU A 105 10.37 -1.19 11.69
N PHE A 106 9.25 -1.75 11.28
CA PHE A 106 8.93 -2.02 9.88
C PHE A 106 7.66 -1.29 9.44
N LEU A 107 7.67 -0.84 8.20
CA LEU A 107 6.50 -0.31 7.50
C LEU A 107 6.19 -1.25 6.33
N TYR A 108 5.09 -2.00 6.43
CA TYR A 108 4.67 -2.97 5.42
C TYR A 108 3.70 -2.31 4.43
N GLY A 109 4.22 -1.83 3.31
CA GLY A 109 3.46 -1.20 2.23
C GLY A 109 2.65 -2.24 1.44
N MET A 110 1.33 -2.06 1.38
CA MET A 110 0.39 -2.94 0.69
C MET A 110 -0.55 -2.13 -0.18
N ALA A 111 -0.39 -2.25 -1.51
CA ALA A 111 -1.31 -1.69 -2.49
C ALA A 111 -2.43 -2.71 -2.74
N ALA A 112 -3.60 -2.47 -2.14
CA ALA A 112 -4.70 -3.44 -2.10
C ALA A 112 -5.94 -3.02 -2.93
N ASP A 113 -5.79 -2.05 -3.82
CA ASP A 113 -6.86 -1.46 -4.63
C ASP A 113 -7.13 -2.17 -5.96
N GLN A 114 -6.26 -3.10 -6.37
CA GLN A 114 -6.42 -3.88 -7.59
C GLN A 114 -7.36 -5.08 -7.41
N SER A 115 -7.71 -5.73 -8.54
CA SER A 115 -8.64 -6.85 -8.56
C SER A 115 -8.07 -8.09 -7.87
N ALA A 116 -8.75 -8.58 -6.82
CA ALA A 116 -8.39 -9.82 -6.16
C ALA A 116 -8.76 -11.05 -7.01
N GLN A 117 -8.03 -12.15 -6.82
CA GLN A 117 -8.41 -13.44 -7.41
C GLN A 117 -9.64 -14.01 -6.71
N ILE A 118 -10.57 -14.56 -7.48
CA ILE A 118 -11.76 -15.23 -6.94
C ILE A 118 -11.33 -16.59 -6.34
N ARG A 119 -11.78 -16.82 -5.11
CA ARG A 119 -11.63 -18.07 -4.36
C ARG A 119 -12.91 -18.33 -3.57
N SER A 120 -13.06 -19.49 -2.95
CA SER A 120 -14.26 -19.86 -2.15
C SER A 120 -14.63 -18.86 -1.05
N LYS A 121 -13.64 -18.21 -0.44
CA LYS A 121 -13.83 -17.22 0.64
C LYS A 121 -13.49 -15.80 0.17
N THR A 122 -13.79 -15.46 -1.08
CA THR A 122 -13.57 -14.11 -1.61
C THR A 122 -14.56 -13.14 -0.96
N TYR A 123 -14.03 -12.07 -0.37
CA TYR A 123 -14.83 -10.95 0.08
C TYR A 123 -15.16 -10.03 -1.09
N TRP A 124 -16.43 -9.73 -1.26
CA TRP A 124 -16.95 -8.84 -2.29
C TRP A 124 -17.39 -7.52 -1.67
N LYS A 125 -17.06 -6.43 -2.30
CA LYS A 125 -17.44 -5.08 -1.85
C LYS A 125 -17.81 -4.23 -3.05
N GLU A 126 -18.76 -3.36 -2.87
CA GLU A 126 -19.02 -2.30 -3.84
C GLU A 126 -17.82 -1.36 -3.94
N PHE A 127 -17.41 -1.05 -5.14
CA PHE A 127 -16.34 -0.10 -5.47
C PHE A 127 -16.76 0.72 -6.69
N LEU A 128 -16.97 2.03 -6.48
CA LEU A 128 -17.50 2.96 -7.48
C LEU A 128 -18.82 2.47 -8.09
N GLY A 129 -19.73 1.92 -7.27
CA GLY A 129 -21.04 1.43 -7.68
C GLY A 129 -21.06 0.03 -8.30
N ILE A 130 -19.93 -0.68 -8.33
CA ILE A 130 -19.82 -2.02 -8.93
C ILE A 130 -19.29 -3.01 -7.89
N LYS A 131 -19.98 -4.15 -7.70
CA LYS A 131 -19.55 -5.22 -6.78
C LYS A 131 -18.33 -5.96 -7.33
N VAL A 132 -17.25 -5.95 -6.60
CA VAL A 132 -15.94 -6.48 -7.03
C VAL A 132 -15.23 -7.24 -5.91
N PRO A 133 -14.35 -8.22 -6.25
CA PRO A 133 -13.55 -8.89 -5.24
C PRO A 133 -12.45 -7.95 -4.72
N VAL A 134 -12.22 -7.96 -3.41
CA VAL A 134 -11.21 -7.12 -2.76
C VAL A 134 -10.18 -7.93 -1.99
N PHE A 135 -8.98 -7.37 -1.83
CA PHE A 135 -7.92 -7.98 -1.03
C PHE A 135 -8.14 -7.71 0.45
N THR A 136 -8.22 -8.78 1.25
CA THR A 136 -8.37 -8.72 2.72
C THR A 136 -7.08 -9.07 3.46
N GLY A 137 -6.00 -9.33 2.73
CA GLY A 137 -4.73 -9.78 3.31
C GLY A 137 -4.09 -8.78 4.26
N SER A 138 -4.22 -7.48 3.98
CA SER A 138 -3.69 -6.40 4.82
C SER A 138 -4.36 -6.38 6.19
N GLU A 139 -5.70 -6.47 6.22
CA GLU A 139 -6.48 -6.54 7.45
C GLU A 139 -6.15 -7.80 8.26
N ARG A 140 -6.10 -8.96 7.58
CA ARG A 140 -5.77 -10.22 8.23
C ARG A 140 -4.41 -10.17 8.93
N ILE A 141 -3.37 -9.68 8.25
CA ILE A 141 -2.02 -9.51 8.82
C ILE A 141 -2.05 -8.52 9.99
N ALA A 142 -2.74 -7.39 9.84
CA ALA A 142 -2.86 -6.40 10.88
C ALA A 142 -3.51 -6.96 12.16
N LYS A 143 -4.62 -7.69 12.04
CA LYS A 143 -5.31 -8.33 13.18
C LYS A 143 -4.50 -9.46 13.80
N GLU A 144 -3.85 -10.30 12.98
CA GLU A 144 -3.03 -11.42 13.46
C GLU A 144 -1.90 -10.94 14.37
N HIS A 145 -1.23 -9.85 13.97
CA HIS A 145 -0.04 -9.34 14.65
C HIS A 145 -0.27 -8.05 15.45
N ASP A 146 -1.52 -7.59 15.59
CA ASP A 146 -1.90 -6.34 16.27
C ASP A 146 -1.12 -5.11 15.78
N LEU A 147 -0.93 -5.03 14.45
CA LEU A 147 -0.21 -3.93 13.81
C LEU A 147 -1.15 -2.78 13.47
N PRO A 148 -0.89 -1.54 13.91
CA PRO A 148 -1.63 -0.37 13.47
C PRO A 148 -1.70 -0.30 11.95
N VAL A 149 -2.86 0.14 11.43
CA VAL A 149 -3.10 0.29 10.00
C VAL A 149 -3.25 1.76 9.68
N VAL A 150 -2.49 2.24 8.71
CA VAL A 150 -2.59 3.60 8.19
C VAL A 150 -2.79 3.60 6.69
N PHE A 151 -3.39 4.67 6.17
CA PHE A 151 -3.58 4.91 4.74
C PHE A 151 -2.65 6.02 4.27
N GLY A 152 -1.91 5.78 3.20
CA GLY A 152 -1.09 6.77 2.51
C GLY A 152 -1.86 7.42 1.36
N LYS A 153 -2.42 8.60 1.60
CA LYS A 153 -3.17 9.37 0.61
C LYS A 153 -2.22 10.22 -0.22
N MET A 154 -1.98 9.80 -1.46
CA MET A 154 -1.13 10.51 -2.40
C MET A 154 -1.82 11.74 -2.97
N LYS A 155 -1.15 12.90 -2.91
CA LYS A 155 -1.57 14.16 -3.53
C LYS A 155 -0.54 14.56 -4.58
N LYS A 156 -0.96 14.90 -5.81
CA LYS A 156 -0.10 15.48 -6.83
C LYS A 156 -0.09 16.99 -6.68
N ILE A 157 1.07 17.58 -6.43
CA ILE A 157 1.24 19.02 -6.32
C ILE A 157 1.46 19.63 -7.71
N LYS A 158 2.39 19.04 -8.48
CA LYS A 158 2.64 19.35 -9.89
C LYS A 158 3.31 18.12 -10.54
N ARG A 159 3.59 18.18 -11.82
CA ARG A 159 4.26 17.07 -12.52
C ARG A 159 5.58 16.71 -11.83
N GLY A 160 5.68 15.47 -11.36
CA GLY A 160 6.86 14.93 -10.69
C GLY A 160 7.04 15.36 -9.23
N PHE A 161 6.05 16.01 -8.61
CA PHE A 161 6.05 16.41 -7.20
C PHE A 161 4.78 15.94 -6.51
N TYR A 162 4.94 15.22 -5.42
CA TYR A 162 3.88 14.55 -4.71
C TYR A 162 4.02 14.71 -3.21
N ASN A 163 2.90 14.89 -2.55
CA ASN A 163 2.83 14.83 -1.09
C ASN A 163 2.02 13.59 -0.69
N VAL A 164 2.31 13.06 0.47
CA VAL A 164 1.50 12.02 1.09
C VAL A 164 1.01 12.49 2.45
N GLU A 165 -0.30 12.42 2.64
CA GLU A 165 -0.95 12.56 3.93
C GLU A 165 -1.16 11.14 4.50
N VAL A 166 -0.71 10.91 5.74
CA VAL A 166 -0.87 9.63 6.43
C VAL A 166 -2.09 9.70 7.35
N GLU A 167 -3.08 8.85 7.09
CA GLU A 167 -4.33 8.81 7.85
C GLU A 167 -4.41 7.49 8.65
N MET A 168 -4.74 7.55 9.94
CA MET A 168 -5.01 6.35 10.74
C MET A 168 -6.29 5.67 10.25
N ILE A 169 -6.21 4.35 9.97
CA ILE A 169 -7.38 3.50 9.75
C ILE A 169 -7.73 2.77 11.05
N ALA A 170 -6.75 2.06 11.62
CA ALA A 170 -6.98 1.26 12.83
C ALA A 170 -5.75 1.30 13.75
N LYS A 171 -5.90 1.89 14.92
CA LYS A 171 -4.85 1.91 15.96
C LYS A 171 -4.75 0.57 16.68
N LYS A 172 -5.89 -0.09 16.88
CA LYS A 172 -6.04 -1.41 17.51
C LYS A 172 -6.84 -2.30 16.55
N PRO A 173 -6.22 -2.96 15.56
CA PRO A 173 -6.96 -3.63 14.48
C PRO A 173 -7.82 -4.81 14.97
N ARG A 174 -7.48 -5.42 16.10
CA ARG A 174 -8.26 -6.52 16.70
C ARG A 174 -9.64 -6.08 17.23
N SER A 175 -9.84 -4.78 17.48
CA SER A 175 -11.14 -4.25 17.93
C SER A 175 -12.13 -3.96 16.79
N PHE A 176 -11.73 -4.16 15.54
CA PHE A 176 -12.56 -3.95 14.37
C PHE A 176 -13.24 -5.25 13.96
N ASP A 177 -14.48 -5.15 13.46
CA ASP A 177 -15.19 -6.29 12.88
C ASP A 177 -14.49 -6.80 11.60
N ASN A 178 -14.82 -8.04 11.21
CA ASN A 178 -14.25 -8.62 10.00
C ASN A 178 -14.57 -7.78 8.77
N TYR A 179 -13.55 -7.52 7.98
CA TYR A 179 -13.55 -6.70 6.77
C TYR A 179 -13.76 -5.20 6.98
N GLN A 180 -14.01 -4.73 8.21
CA GLN A 180 -14.24 -3.30 8.48
C GLN A 180 -13.03 -2.43 8.12
N ILE A 181 -11.80 -2.88 8.39
CA ILE A 181 -10.58 -2.17 8.01
C ILE A 181 -10.44 -2.11 6.49
N THR A 182 -10.77 -3.20 5.81
CA THR A 182 -10.78 -3.30 4.35
C THR A 182 -11.81 -2.34 3.75
N ASP A 183 -13.00 -2.25 4.34
CA ASP A 183 -14.08 -1.36 3.90
C ASP A 183 -13.71 0.12 4.05
N ILE A 184 -13.08 0.48 5.17
CA ILE A 184 -12.57 1.85 5.37
C ILE A 184 -11.51 2.18 4.32
N PHE A 185 -10.60 1.25 4.03
CA PHE A 185 -9.59 1.43 2.99
C PHE A 185 -10.22 1.64 1.61
N VAL A 186 -11.17 0.77 1.21
CA VAL A 186 -11.87 0.87 -0.08
C VAL A 186 -12.56 2.23 -0.21
N SER A 187 -13.29 2.67 0.83
CA SER A 187 -13.95 3.98 0.85
C SER A 187 -12.96 5.16 0.71
N LYS A 188 -11.79 5.07 1.37
CA LYS A 188 -10.73 6.09 1.23
C LYS A 188 -10.16 6.14 -0.19
N VAL A 189 -9.97 4.99 -0.83
CA VAL A 189 -9.51 4.89 -2.23
C VAL A 189 -10.56 5.50 -3.17
N GLU A 190 -11.85 5.17 -3.00
CA GLU A 190 -12.93 5.77 -3.79
C GLU A 190 -12.95 7.30 -3.68
N LYS A 191 -12.87 7.82 -2.44
CA LYS A 191 -12.80 9.26 -2.21
C LYS A 191 -11.61 9.89 -2.90
N GLN A 192 -10.45 9.24 -2.86
CA GLN A 192 -9.24 9.71 -3.53
C GLN A 192 -9.40 9.73 -5.05
N ILE A 193 -10.03 8.70 -5.63
CA ILE A 193 -10.32 8.60 -7.07
C ILE A 193 -11.33 9.68 -7.47
N LYS A 194 -12.45 9.84 -6.74
CA LYS A 194 -13.47 10.87 -7.03
C LYS A 194 -12.88 12.28 -7.03
N ASN A 195 -11.91 12.56 -6.14
CA ASN A 195 -11.24 13.86 -6.08
C ASN A 195 -10.25 14.10 -7.23
N SER A 196 -9.63 13.04 -7.77
CA SER A 196 -8.62 13.16 -8.83
C SER A 196 -8.62 11.91 -9.73
N PRO A 197 -9.68 11.68 -10.51
CA PRO A 197 -9.87 10.42 -11.25
C PRO A 197 -8.80 10.15 -12.29
N HIS A 198 -8.21 11.20 -12.88
CA HIS A 198 -7.15 11.10 -13.87
C HIS A 198 -5.81 10.62 -13.32
N LEU A 199 -5.67 10.50 -12.00
CA LEU A 199 -4.46 10.00 -11.34
C LEU A 199 -4.52 8.51 -10.98
N TYR A 200 -5.69 7.89 -11.07
CA TYR A 200 -5.83 6.46 -10.77
C TYR A 200 -5.28 5.60 -11.92
N PHE A 201 -4.72 4.44 -11.56
CA PHE A 201 -4.08 3.53 -12.51
C PHE A 201 -5.13 2.68 -13.25
N TRP A 202 -5.91 3.31 -14.15
CA TRP A 202 -7.00 2.70 -14.91
C TRP A 202 -6.55 1.61 -15.91
N THR A 203 -5.26 1.50 -16.23
CA THR A 203 -4.76 0.45 -17.12
C THR A 203 -4.84 -0.95 -16.51
N HIS A 204 -5.04 -1.05 -15.17
CA HIS A 204 -5.43 -2.30 -14.54
C HIS A 204 -6.94 -2.47 -14.59
N ASP A 205 -7.41 -3.59 -15.19
CA ASP A 205 -8.84 -3.92 -15.22
C ASP A 205 -9.34 -4.30 -13.81
N ARG A 206 -9.77 -3.28 -13.06
CA ARG A 206 -10.29 -3.43 -11.69
C ARG A 206 -11.62 -4.18 -11.66
N PHE A 207 -12.40 -4.08 -12.72
CA PHE A 207 -13.77 -4.59 -12.81
C PHE A 207 -13.90 -5.91 -13.58
N LYS A 208 -12.80 -6.55 -13.94
CA LYS A 208 -12.76 -7.80 -14.75
C LYS A 208 -13.58 -8.97 -14.19
N HIS A 209 -14.00 -8.89 -12.94
CA HIS A 209 -14.78 -9.94 -12.27
C HIS A 209 -16.19 -9.49 -11.89
N LYS A 210 -16.66 -8.33 -12.36
CA LYS A 210 -17.98 -7.78 -12.03
C LYS A 210 -19.13 -8.77 -12.28
N ASP A 211 -19.07 -9.48 -13.41
CA ASP A 211 -20.13 -10.42 -13.84
C ASP A 211 -20.10 -11.77 -13.06
N LYS A 212 -19.14 -11.93 -12.13
CA LYS A 212 -18.99 -13.11 -11.26
C LYS A 212 -19.36 -12.79 -9.81
N ALA A 213 -19.88 -11.59 -9.54
CA ALA A 213 -20.33 -11.22 -8.21
C ALA A 213 -21.51 -12.12 -7.79
N PRO A 214 -21.56 -12.59 -6.53
CA PRO A 214 -22.73 -13.31 -6.06
C PRO A 214 -23.96 -12.40 -6.14
N ILE A 215 -25.07 -13.01 -6.54
CA ILE A 215 -26.41 -12.38 -6.49
C ILE A 215 -26.82 -12.42 -5.02
N ASP A 216 -27.25 -11.29 -4.49
CA ASP A 216 -27.75 -11.18 -3.09
C ASP A 216 -29.07 -11.86 -2.94
#